data_a3eb249bcdabcf342f05cd645f3922f3
#
_entry.id   a3eb249bcdabcf342f05cd645f3922f3
#
_cell.length_a   1.000
_cell.length_b   1.000
_cell.length_c   1.000
_cell.angle_alpha   90.00
_cell.angle_beta   90.00
_cell.angle_gamma   90.00
#
_symmetry.space_group_name_H-M   'P 1'
#
loop_
_entity.id
_entity.type
_entity.pdbx_description
1 polymer ?
#
loop_
_entity_poly.entity_id
_entity_poly.type
_entity_poly.pdbx_seq_one_letter_code
_entity_poly.pdbx_strand_id
1 'polypeptide(L)'
;MKKIYNSTILMLCILATCFYGCEEEYEFGDVEAPSNLTLEATVLNTSEEFPYGDGSGEVMFNAQADNAITYEYFYGDNTSEIVSDGKVTYGFKSTGVHDYIVTVIAKGPGGSSTSKTTTVTVFSAFENLETQNYLTGGASKTWYVAAALPGHLGVGPANTAT
;
A
#
# COMPACT_ATOMS: atom_id res chain seq x y z
N MET A 1 -45.56 -59.47 23.75
CA MET A 1 -44.08 -59.48 23.55
C MET A 1 -43.64 -59.30 22.11
N LYS A 2 -44.26 -59.90 21.06
CA LYS A 2 -43.85 -59.69 19.63
C LYS A 2 -43.97 -58.25 19.10
N LYS A 3 -44.95 -57.47 19.54
CA LYS A 3 -45.14 -56.08 19.08
C LYS A 3 -44.06 -55.11 19.60
N ILE A 4 -43.56 -55.30 20.80
CA ILE A 4 -42.51 -54.46 21.40
C ILE A 4 -41.16 -54.76 20.74
N TYR A 5 -40.89 -56.01 20.44
CA TYR A 5 -39.67 -56.42 19.74
C TYR A 5 -39.55 -55.83 18.31
N ASN A 6 -40.65 -55.82 17.54
CA ASN A 6 -40.67 -55.21 16.23
C ASN A 6 -40.48 -53.68 16.29
N SER A 7 -41.01 -53.01 17.30
CA SER A 7 -40.87 -51.58 17.48
C SER A 7 -39.44 -51.20 17.87
N THR A 8 -38.76 -51.95 18.70
CA THR A 8 -37.35 -51.73 19.06
C THR A 8 -36.40 -51.99 17.90
N ILE A 9 -36.67 -53.01 17.04
CA ILE A 9 -35.88 -53.24 15.84
C ILE A 9 -36.04 -52.09 14.85
N LEU A 10 -37.27 -51.59 14.64
CA LEU A 10 -37.53 -50.46 13.74
C LEU A 10 -36.82 -49.19 14.23
N MET A 11 -36.82 -48.91 15.53
CA MET A 11 -36.13 -47.77 16.10
C MET A 11 -34.61 -47.90 15.97
N LEU A 12 -34.06 -49.11 16.12
CA LEU A 12 -32.62 -49.38 15.97
C LEU A 12 -32.17 -49.17 14.50
N CYS A 13 -33.02 -49.61 13.51
CA CYS A 13 -32.74 -49.38 12.08
C CYS A 13 -32.76 -47.90 11.69
N ILE A 14 -33.71 -47.11 12.24
CA ILE A 14 -33.76 -45.67 12.02
C ILE A 14 -32.53 -44.97 12.65
N LEU A 15 -32.08 -45.39 13.82
CA LEU A 15 -30.89 -44.86 14.44
C LEU A 15 -29.63 -45.19 13.64
N ALA A 16 -29.54 -46.37 13.03
CA ALA A 16 -28.39 -46.78 12.21
C ALA A 16 -28.27 -45.99 10.92
N THR A 17 -29.40 -45.57 10.32
CA THR A 17 -29.38 -44.74 9.09
C THR A 17 -28.92 -43.30 9.31
N CYS A 18 -28.99 -42.78 10.54
CA CYS A 18 -28.50 -41.43 10.86
C CYS A 18 -26.96 -41.34 10.91
N PHE A 19 -26.25 -42.44 10.93
CA PHE A 19 -24.79 -42.48 10.92
C PHE A 19 -24.16 -42.54 9.51
N TYR A 20 -24.96 -42.73 8.47
CA TYR A 20 -24.47 -42.56 7.10
C TYR A 20 -24.52 -41.07 6.72
N GLY A 21 -23.74 -40.24 7.43
CA GLY A 21 -23.39 -38.92 6.97
C GLY A 21 -22.53 -39.08 5.72
N CYS A 22 -22.93 -38.48 4.59
CA CYS A 22 -22.03 -38.32 3.46
C CYS A 22 -20.80 -37.55 3.95
N GLU A 23 -19.67 -38.20 4.13
CA GLU A 23 -18.37 -37.56 4.03
C GLU A 23 -18.14 -37.31 2.54
N GLU A 24 -18.56 -36.16 2.03
CA GLU A 24 -18.03 -35.66 0.77
C GLU A 24 -16.60 -35.19 1.08
N GLU A 25 -15.60 -36.01 0.74
CA GLU A 25 -14.23 -35.56 0.65
C GLU A 25 -14.15 -34.52 -0.47
N TYR A 26 -14.20 -33.25 -0.11
CA TYR A 26 -13.85 -32.17 -1.03
C TYR A 26 -12.32 -32.20 -1.19
N GLU A 27 -11.83 -32.87 -2.22
CA GLU A 27 -10.47 -32.67 -2.69
C GLU A 27 -10.39 -31.27 -3.28
N PHE A 28 -9.82 -30.34 -2.55
CA PHE A 28 -9.35 -29.10 -3.14
C PHE A 28 -8.24 -29.50 -4.13
N GLY A 29 -8.41 -29.15 -5.41
CA GLY A 29 -7.37 -29.37 -6.40
C GLY A 29 -6.02 -28.77 -5.93
N ASP A 30 -4.94 -29.20 -6.54
CA ASP A 30 -3.59 -28.73 -6.20
C ASP A 30 -3.55 -27.21 -6.18
N VAL A 31 -3.21 -26.66 -5.00
CA VAL A 31 -3.06 -25.21 -4.81
C VAL A 31 -1.65 -24.83 -5.26
N GLU A 32 -1.55 -24.28 -6.45
CA GLU A 32 -0.28 -23.79 -6.98
C GLU A 32 -0.01 -22.36 -6.45
N ALA A 33 1.16 -22.17 -5.85
CA ALA A 33 1.60 -20.85 -5.42
C ALA A 33 1.92 -19.95 -6.64
N PRO A 34 1.78 -18.63 -6.52
CA PRO A 34 2.23 -17.72 -7.57
C PRO A 34 3.70 -17.96 -7.92
N SER A 35 4.00 -18.01 -9.24
CA SER A 35 5.34 -18.27 -9.75
C SER A 35 5.75 -17.22 -10.78
N ASN A 36 7.02 -17.22 -11.18
CA ASN A 36 7.58 -16.31 -12.19
C ASN A 36 7.32 -14.81 -11.88
N LEU A 37 7.29 -14.43 -10.58
CA LEU A 37 7.02 -13.06 -10.17
C LEU A 37 8.09 -12.11 -10.71
N THR A 38 7.67 -11.15 -11.51
CA THR A 38 8.44 -10.00 -11.95
C THR A 38 8.00 -8.75 -11.20
N LEU A 39 8.91 -7.80 -11.04
CA LEU A 39 8.64 -6.48 -10.48
C LEU A 39 9.50 -5.48 -11.23
N GLU A 40 8.85 -4.54 -11.90
CA GLU A 40 9.47 -3.40 -12.56
C GLU A 40 9.05 -2.12 -11.83
N ALA A 41 10.01 -1.21 -11.67
CA ALA A 41 9.78 0.10 -11.08
C ALA A 41 10.33 1.16 -12.05
N THR A 42 9.50 2.10 -12.45
CA THR A 42 9.86 3.18 -13.36
C THR A 42 9.57 4.52 -12.70
N VAL A 43 10.63 5.28 -12.40
CA VAL A 43 10.49 6.66 -11.91
C VAL A 43 9.95 7.51 -13.06
N LEU A 44 8.87 8.24 -12.78
CA LEU A 44 8.23 9.08 -13.80
C LEU A 44 8.96 10.42 -13.95
N ASN A 45 8.78 11.04 -15.13
CA ASN A 45 9.30 12.37 -15.45
C ASN A 45 10.84 12.50 -15.29
N THR A 46 11.57 11.42 -15.58
CA THR A 46 13.04 11.45 -15.58
C THR A 46 13.58 12.12 -16.84
N SER A 47 14.73 12.80 -16.70
CA SER A 47 15.50 13.39 -17.81
C SER A 47 17.00 13.34 -17.46
N GLU A 48 17.86 13.81 -18.38
CA GLU A 48 19.30 13.94 -18.08
C GLU A 48 19.56 14.91 -16.92
N GLU A 49 18.75 15.96 -16.79
CA GLU A 49 18.83 16.95 -15.72
C GLU A 49 18.19 16.44 -14.41
N PHE A 50 17.15 15.61 -14.54
CA PHE A 50 16.38 15.07 -13.41
C PHE A 50 16.37 13.53 -13.43
N PRO A 51 17.49 12.87 -13.15
CA PRO A 51 17.62 11.41 -13.30
C PRO A 51 16.76 10.63 -12.29
N TYR A 52 16.32 11.27 -11.21
CA TYR A 52 15.48 10.66 -10.15
C TYR A 52 14.04 11.22 -10.14
N GLY A 53 13.59 11.84 -11.25
CA GLY A 53 12.27 12.44 -11.38
C GLY A 53 12.28 13.97 -11.20
N ASP A 54 11.17 14.61 -11.56
CA ASP A 54 10.99 16.07 -11.58
C ASP A 54 10.62 16.68 -10.22
N GLY A 55 10.60 15.87 -9.17
CA GLY A 55 10.18 16.27 -7.84
C GLY A 55 8.74 15.87 -7.48
N SER A 56 7.98 15.26 -8.39
CA SER A 56 6.66 14.71 -8.10
C SER A 56 6.73 13.53 -7.12
N GLY A 57 7.86 12.83 -7.08
CA GLY A 57 8.03 11.63 -6.30
C GLY A 57 7.32 10.41 -6.87
N GLU A 58 6.80 10.48 -8.09
CA GLU A 58 5.96 9.44 -8.68
C GLU A 58 6.78 8.32 -9.30
N VAL A 59 6.40 7.08 -8.96
CA VAL A 59 6.96 5.84 -9.51
C VAL A 59 5.82 4.94 -9.95
N MET A 60 5.92 4.43 -11.16
CA MET A 60 5.04 3.40 -11.67
C MET A 60 5.64 2.02 -11.38
N PHE A 61 4.89 1.18 -10.71
CA PHE A 61 5.23 -0.22 -10.47
C PHE A 61 4.37 -1.13 -11.32
N ASN A 62 4.98 -2.20 -11.82
CA ASN A 62 4.32 -3.24 -12.61
C ASN A 62 4.83 -4.60 -12.14
N ALA A 63 3.96 -5.37 -11.48
CA ALA A 63 4.23 -6.74 -11.06
C ALA A 63 3.38 -7.72 -11.87
N GLN A 64 3.96 -8.84 -12.23
CA GLN A 64 3.26 -9.94 -12.91
C GLN A 64 3.75 -11.27 -12.34
N ALA A 65 2.81 -12.19 -12.15
CA ALA A 65 3.11 -13.56 -11.73
C ALA A 65 2.03 -14.50 -12.29
N ASP A 66 2.44 -15.75 -12.52
CA ASP A 66 1.50 -16.82 -12.84
C ASP A 66 0.73 -17.20 -11.57
N ASN A 67 -0.56 -17.56 -11.70
CA ASN A 67 -1.44 -17.98 -10.61
C ASN A 67 -1.63 -16.94 -9.49
N ALA A 68 -1.33 -15.67 -9.73
CA ALA A 68 -1.60 -14.59 -8.80
C ALA A 68 -3.06 -14.11 -8.91
N ILE A 69 -3.69 -13.82 -7.77
CA ILE A 69 -5.03 -13.24 -7.67
C ILE A 69 -4.94 -11.75 -7.36
N THR A 70 -4.03 -11.37 -6.47
CA THR A 70 -3.81 -9.98 -6.05
C THR A 70 -2.34 -9.74 -5.73
N TYR A 71 -1.96 -8.46 -5.74
CA TYR A 71 -0.62 -8.00 -5.41
C TYR A 71 -0.70 -7.00 -4.27
N GLU A 72 0.11 -7.19 -3.24
CA GLU A 72 0.24 -6.25 -2.13
C GLU A 72 1.63 -5.61 -2.18
N TYR A 73 1.65 -4.30 -2.31
CA TYR A 73 2.87 -3.50 -2.35
C TYR A 73 3.17 -2.91 -0.97
N PHE A 74 4.43 -2.97 -0.55
CA PHE A 74 4.99 -2.29 0.62
C PHE A 74 6.06 -1.33 0.11
N TYR A 75 5.86 -0.03 0.31
CA TYR A 75 6.68 1.00 -0.33
C TYR A 75 7.94 1.40 0.45
N GLY A 76 8.16 0.80 1.64
CA GLY A 76 9.35 1.08 2.46
C GLY A 76 9.24 2.37 3.28
N ASP A 77 8.13 3.08 3.21
CA ASP A 77 7.78 4.28 3.99
C ASP A 77 6.67 4.03 5.03
N ASN A 78 6.46 2.77 5.39
CA ASN A 78 5.39 2.23 6.25
C ASN A 78 3.99 2.31 5.64
N THR A 79 3.87 2.50 4.33
CA THR A 79 2.60 2.40 3.62
C THR A 79 2.52 1.14 2.77
N SER A 80 1.31 0.68 2.52
CA SER A 80 1.04 -0.47 1.65
C SER A 80 -0.27 -0.30 0.89
N GLU A 81 -0.39 -1.01 -0.24
CA GLU A 81 -1.57 -1.00 -1.09
C GLU A 81 -1.79 -2.37 -1.73
N ILE A 82 -3.05 -2.76 -1.95
CA ILE A 82 -3.43 -4.00 -2.62
C ILE A 82 -4.08 -3.66 -3.95
N VAL A 83 -3.57 -4.28 -5.02
CA VAL A 83 -4.09 -4.13 -6.39
C VAL A 83 -4.32 -5.50 -7.01
N SER A 84 -5.28 -5.61 -7.93
CA SER A 84 -5.62 -6.88 -8.58
C SER A 84 -4.85 -7.14 -9.88
N ASP A 85 -4.45 -6.08 -10.59
CA ASP A 85 -3.79 -6.15 -11.89
C ASP A 85 -2.26 -6.00 -11.83
N GLY A 86 -1.71 -5.85 -10.62
CA GLY A 86 -0.29 -5.69 -10.39
C GLY A 86 0.28 -4.34 -10.80
N LYS A 87 -0.53 -3.38 -11.22
CA LYS A 87 -0.09 -2.06 -11.65
C LYS A 87 -0.51 -0.98 -10.69
N VAL A 88 0.42 -0.12 -10.32
CA VAL A 88 0.15 1.01 -9.43
C VAL A 88 1.12 2.14 -9.69
N THR A 89 0.66 3.38 -9.55
CA THR A 89 1.53 4.56 -9.47
C THR A 89 1.48 5.08 -8.05
N TYR A 90 2.65 5.16 -7.42
CA TYR A 90 2.79 5.62 -6.05
C TYR A 90 3.65 6.88 -5.98
N GLY A 91 3.25 7.85 -5.15
CA GLY A 91 3.98 9.10 -4.94
C GLY A 91 4.65 9.15 -3.57
N PHE A 92 5.99 9.08 -3.55
CA PHE A 92 6.80 9.25 -2.35
C PHE A 92 6.86 10.73 -1.94
N LYS A 93 6.72 11.00 -0.64
CA LYS A 93 6.53 12.39 -0.13
C LYS A 93 7.70 12.92 0.68
N SER A 94 8.70 12.10 1.01
CA SER A 94 9.87 12.57 1.75
C SER A 94 10.72 13.47 0.87
N THR A 95 10.88 14.72 1.26
CA THR A 95 11.61 15.73 0.49
C THR A 95 13.10 15.37 0.33
N GLY A 96 13.59 15.52 -0.88
CA GLY A 96 14.96 15.17 -1.27
C GLY A 96 15.04 13.89 -2.09
N VAL A 97 16.25 13.43 -2.32
CA VAL A 97 16.52 12.15 -3.00
C VAL A 97 16.64 11.06 -1.94
N HIS A 98 15.80 10.04 -2.06
CA HIS A 98 15.78 8.91 -1.14
C HIS A 98 15.72 7.57 -1.88
N ASP A 99 16.31 6.55 -1.25
CA ASP A 99 16.18 5.16 -1.68
C ASP A 99 15.06 4.47 -0.91
N TYR A 100 14.15 3.84 -1.64
CA TYR A 100 13.04 3.08 -1.07
C TYR A 100 13.17 1.61 -1.45
N ILE A 101 13.05 0.75 -0.45
CA ILE A 101 12.99 -0.70 -0.66
C ILE A 101 11.53 -1.10 -0.80
N VAL A 102 11.11 -1.38 -2.04
CA VAL A 102 9.73 -1.74 -2.35
C VAL A 102 9.62 -3.24 -2.49
N THR A 103 8.69 -3.84 -1.76
CA THR A 103 8.39 -5.27 -1.81
C THR A 103 6.99 -5.47 -2.33
N VAL A 104 6.83 -6.35 -3.31
CA VAL A 104 5.53 -6.84 -3.76
C VAL A 104 5.34 -8.29 -3.30
N ILE A 105 4.14 -8.60 -2.81
CA ILE A 105 3.70 -9.95 -2.49
C ILE A 105 2.56 -10.31 -3.44
N ALA A 106 2.81 -11.26 -4.34
CA ALA A 106 1.77 -11.87 -5.16
C ALA A 106 1.04 -12.93 -4.34
N LYS A 107 -0.26 -12.79 -4.17
CA LYS A 107 -1.13 -13.71 -3.43
C LYS A 107 -1.91 -14.59 -4.39
N GLY A 108 -1.89 -15.88 -4.15
CA GLY A 108 -2.57 -16.92 -4.94
C GLY A 108 -3.65 -17.64 -4.18
N PRO A 109 -4.18 -18.73 -4.76
CA PRO A 109 -5.19 -19.56 -4.14
C PRO A 109 -4.72 -20.16 -2.81
N GLY A 110 -5.65 -20.45 -1.91
CA GLY A 110 -5.37 -21.13 -0.64
C GLY A 110 -4.43 -20.38 0.31
N GLY A 111 -4.21 -19.06 0.11
CA GLY A 111 -3.29 -18.25 0.92
C GLY A 111 -1.82 -18.41 0.53
N SER A 112 -1.53 -19.10 -0.58
CA SER A 112 -0.18 -19.19 -1.13
C SER A 112 0.33 -17.81 -1.58
N SER A 113 1.64 -17.56 -1.48
CA SER A 113 2.21 -16.28 -1.88
C SER A 113 3.66 -16.40 -2.31
N THR A 114 4.09 -15.45 -3.11
CA THR A 114 5.48 -15.26 -3.54
C THR A 114 5.81 -13.77 -3.46
N SER A 115 7.01 -13.41 -3.04
CA SER A 115 7.42 -12.01 -2.89
C SER A 115 8.64 -11.67 -3.73
N LYS A 116 8.75 -10.39 -4.10
CA LYS A 116 9.92 -9.82 -4.78
C LYS A 116 10.16 -8.41 -4.27
N THR A 117 11.44 -8.04 -4.15
CA THR A 117 11.86 -6.73 -3.65
C THR A 117 12.73 -6.04 -4.69
N THR A 118 12.60 -4.73 -4.80
CA THR A 118 13.45 -3.85 -5.59
C THR A 118 13.78 -2.59 -4.81
N THR A 119 14.87 -1.91 -5.17
CA THR A 119 15.20 -0.59 -4.64
C THR A 119 14.99 0.45 -5.73
N VAL A 120 14.33 1.55 -5.39
CA VAL A 120 14.11 2.67 -6.29
C VAL A 120 14.61 3.95 -5.64
N THR A 121 15.41 4.75 -6.38
CA THR A 121 15.87 6.07 -5.96
C THR A 121 14.95 7.12 -6.56
N VAL A 122 14.36 7.97 -5.73
CA VAL A 122 13.32 8.93 -6.13
C VAL A 122 13.63 10.29 -5.55
N PHE A 123 13.45 11.33 -6.34
CA PHE A 123 13.45 12.72 -5.89
C PHE A 123 12.02 13.21 -5.68
N SER A 124 11.74 13.71 -4.48
CA SER A 124 10.49 14.39 -4.16
C SER A 124 10.79 15.82 -3.69
N ALA A 125 10.17 16.80 -4.34
CA ALA A 125 10.26 18.20 -3.93
C ALA A 125 9.29 18.46 -2.76
N PHE A 126 9.63 19.45 -1.94
CA PHE A 126 8.70 19.95 -0.95
C PHE A 126 7.63 20.79 -1.64
N GLU A 127 6.45 20.23 -1.84
CA GLU A 127 5.30 20.95 -2.37
C GLU A 127 4.33 21.33 -1.25
N ASN A 128 4.51 22.51 -0.69
CA ASN A 128 3.47 23.13 0.12
C ASN A 128 2.92 24.36 -0.63
N LEU A 129 2.06 24.10 -1.60
CA LEU A 129 1.40 25.14 -2.43
C LEU A 129 0.66 26.17 -1.57
N GLU A 130 0.09 25.76 -0.45
CA GLU A 130 -0.59 26.66 0.47
C GLU A 130 0.40 27.62 1.14
N THR A 131 1.49 27.10 1.68
CA THR A 131 2.56 27.91 2.28
C THR A 131 3.23 28.79 1.23
N GLN A 132 3.50 28.29 0.03
CA GLN A 132 4.03 29.09 -1.07
C GLN A 132 3.08 30.24 -1.42
N ASN A 133 1.79 29.97 -1.54
CA ASN A 133 0.79 31.00 -1.82
C ASN A 133 0.72 32.07 -0.73
N TYR A 134 0.80 31.71 0.54
CA TYR A 134 0.89 32.67 1.65
C TYR A 134 2.17 33.52 1.59
N LEU A 135 3.30 32.91 1.27
CA LEU A 135 4.58 33.59 1.21
C LEU A 135 4.76 34.43 -0.06
N THR A 136 4.28 33.96 -1.20
CA THR A 136 4.56 34.56 -2.52
C THR A 136 3.35 35.23 -3.16
N GLY A 137 2.14 34.98 -2.66
CA GLY A 137 0.90 35.44 -3.30
C GLY A 137 0.65 34.80 -4.67
N GLY A 138 1.24 33.60 -4.89
CA GLY A 138 1.08 32.82 -6.13
C GLY A 138 2.16 33.10 -7.20
N ALA A 139 2.99 34.12 -7.03
CA ALA A 139 4.12 34.41 -7.93
C ALA A 139 5.31 34.99 -7.16
N SER A 140 5.19 36.24 -6.71
CA SER A 140 6.20 36.91 -5.87
C SER A 140 5.51 37.90 -4.94
N LYS A 141 6.03 38.05 -3.71
CA LYS A 141 5.53 38.98 -2.72
C LYS A 141 6.67 39.65 -2.00
N THR A 142 6.62 40.96 -1.89
CA THR A 142 7.62 41.74 -1.16
C THR A 142 7.16 41.88 0.27
N TRP A 143 7.99 41.47 1.21
CA TRP A 143 7.76 41.58 2.65
C TRP A 143 8.52 42.77 3.22
N TYR A 144 7.83 43.58 4.01
CA TYR A 144 8.44 44.71 4.70
C TYR A 144 8.39 44.47 6.19
N VAL A 145 9.48 44.81 6.89
CA VAL A 145 9.46 44.89 8.34
C VAL A 145 8.70 46.15 8.75
N ALA A 146 7.61 45.98 9.51
CA ALA A 146 6.81 47.10 10.00
C ALA A 146 7.54 47.79 11.18
N ALA A 147 8.70 48.43 10.90
CA ALA A 147 9.57 49.01 11.89
C ALA A 147 8.91 50.05 12.83
N ALA A 148 7.77 50.63 12.36
CA ALA A 148 7.00 51.59 13.16
C ALA A 148 6.06 50.93 14.18
N LEU A 149 5.85 49.59 14.14
CA LEU A 149 4.99 48.89 15.09
C LEU A 149 5.79 48.31 16.23
N PRO A 150 5.41 48.58 17.49
CA PRO A 150 6.08 47.99 18.63
C PRO A 150 5.97 46.46 18.64
N GLY A 151 7.04 45.76 19.03
CA GLY A 151 6.99 44.33 19.30
C GLY A 151 7.33 43.42 18.13
N HIS A 152 7.57 43.88 16.92
CA HIS A 152 8.11 43.04 15.85
C HIS A 152 9.65 43.00 15.99
N LEU A 153 10.24 41.86 15.71
CA LEU A 153 11.62 41.48 16.04
C LEU A 153 11.94 41.37 17.55
N GLY A 154 10.99 41.52 18.38
CA GLY A 154 10.66 41.06 19.72
C GLY A 154 11.73 40.77 20.75
N VAL A 155 12.85 41.52 20.84
CA VAL A 155 13.85 41.32 21.92
C VAL A 155 14.12 42.65 22.64
N GLY A 156 13.06 43.28 23.14
CA GLY A 156 13.18 44.46 23.96
C GLY A 156 11.87 44.78 24.68
N PRO A 157 11.91 45.46 25.85
CA PRO A 157 10.68 45.92 26.45
C PRO A 157 9.95 46.87 25.51
N ALA A 158 8.62 46.75 25.44
CA ALA A 158 7.76 47.63 24.69
C ALA A 158 8.07 49.08 25.06
N ASN A 159 8.26 49.96 24.04
CA ASN A 159 8.55 51.39 24.19
C ASN A 159 10.00 51.81 24.54
N THR A 160 11.02 51.01 24.34
CA THR A 160 12.38 51.52 24.26
C THR A 160 12.62 52.02 22.82
N ALA A 161 12.53 53.32 22.63
CA ALA A 161 13.06 53.98 21.44
C ALA A 161 14.59 53.85 21.44
N THR A 162 15.15 53.27 20.40
CA THR A 162 16.57 53.36 20.08
C THR A 162 16.78 54.50 19.09
#